data_ba5800e98aa6d741838bf774324ff27f
#
_entry.id   ba5800e98aa6d741838bf774324ff27f
#
_cell.length_a   1.000
_cell.length_b   1.000
_cell.length_c   1.000
_cell.angle_alpha   90.00
_cell.angle_beta   90.00
_cell.angle_gamma   90.00
#
_symmetry.space_group_name_H-M   'P 1'
#
loop_
_entity.id
_entity.type
_entity.pdbx_description
1 polymer ?
#
loop_
_entity_poly.entity_id
_entity_poly.type
_entity_poly.pdbx_seq_one_letter_code
_entity_poly.pdbx_strand_id
1 'polypeptide(L)'
;MKIICIARNYAAHAEELDRQVGGSTACPPEPAWFLKPDTALLRNNDPFYIPAFSQEVHYECELVVRINRVPRRAPRTVCSPR
;
A
#
# COMPACT_ATOMS: atom_id res chain seq x y z
N MET A 1 10.64 -9.06 -10.39
CA MET A 1 10.02 -7.72 -10.27
C MET A 1 9.95 -7.34 -8.80
N LYS A 2 10.05 -6.08 -8.47
CA LYS A 2 9.87 -5.60 -7.08
C LYS A 2 8.55 -4.85 -6.99
N ILE A 3 7.73 -5.21 -6.03
CA ILE A 3 6.45 -4.56 -5.74
C ILE A 3 6.60 -3.86 -4.41
N ILE A 4 6.47 -2.53 -4.42
CA ILE A 4 6.56 -1.70 -3.23
C ILE A 4 5.15 -1.15 -2.98
N CYS A 5 4.61 -1.44 -1.81
CA CYS A 5 3.31 -0.95 -1.38
C CYS A 5 3.49 0.12 -0.32
N ILE A 6 2.59 1.09 -0.30
CA ILE A 6 2.59 2.17 0.70
C ILE A 6 1.31 2.02 1.53
N ALA A 7 1.48 1.84 2.83
CA ALA A 7 0.37 1.70 3.75
C ALA A 7 -0.19 3.08 4.16
N ARG A 8 -1.51 3.14 4.37
CA ARG A 8 -2.22 4.33 4.90
C ARG A 8 -2.00 5.61 4.08
N ASN A 9 -1.87 5.46 2.77
CA ASN A 9 -1.59 6.58 1.87
C ASN A 9 -2.83 7.38 1.46
N TYR A 10 -4.02 6.80 1.64
CA TYR A 10 -5.30 7.44 1.35
C TYR A 10 -5.96 7.91 2.63
N ALA A 11 -6.20 9.22 2.77
CA ALA A 11 -6.72 9.82 4.00
C ALA A 11 -8.06 9.22 4.43
N ALA A 12 -8.99 9.04 3.51
CA ALA A 12 -10.30 8.46 3.83
C ALA A 12 -10.19 7.01 4.34
N HIS A 13 -9.31 6.22 3.77
CA HIS A 13 -9.07 4.85 4.22
C HIS A 13 -8.36 4.81 5.58
N ALA A 14 -7.43 5.72 5.83
CA ALA A 14 -6.78 5.85 7.12
C ALA A 14 -7.79 6.20 8.24
N GLU A 15 -8.73 7.11 7.96
CA GLU A 15 -9.81 7.47 8.89
C GLU A 15 -10.76 6.30 9.17
N GLU A 16 -11.05 5.47 8.17
CA GLU A 16 -11.88 4.28 8.33
C GLU A 16 -11.22 3.26 9.25
N LEU A 17 -9.94 2.97 9.03
CA LEU A 17 -9.16 2.08 9.87
C LEU A 17 -9.06 2.59 11.32
N ASP A 18 -8.85 3.88 11.51
CA ASP A 18 -8.76 4.48 12.83
C ASP A 18 -10.07 4.37 13.61
N ARG A 19 -11.22 4.46 12.93
CA ARG A 19 -12.53 4.22 13.55
C ARG A 19 -12.70 2.77 14.02
N GLN A 20 -12.15 1.83 13.29
CA GLN A 20 -12.25 0.40 13.62
C GLN A 20 -11.30 -0.01 14.74
N VAL A 21 -10.11 0.55 14.79
CA VAL A 21 -9.02 0.13 15.68
C VAL A 21 -8.78 1.10 16.84
N GLY A 22 -9.39 2.29 16.81
CA GLY A 22 -9.21 3.32 17.84
C GLY A 22 -7.83 4.00 17.79
N GLY A 23 -7.23 4.07 16.63
CA GLY A 23 -5.92 4.68 16.41
C GLY A 23 -5.94 6.19 16.14
N SER A 24 -4.79 6.76 15.88
CA SER A 24 -4.62 8.18 15.54
C SER A 24 -4.84 8.42 14.05
N THR A 25 -5.70 9.39 13.72
CA THR A 25 -6.02 9.84 12.36
C THR A 25 -4.87 10.52 11.62
N ALA A 26 -3.76 10.77 12.28
CA ALA A 26 -2.64 11.44 11.65
C ALA A 26 -1.98 10.54 10.60
N CYS A 27 -1.91 11.03 9.37
CA CYS A 27 -1.02 10.45 8.37
C CYS A 27 0.39 10.38 8.98
N PRO A 28 1.06 9.23 8.98
CA PRO A 28 2.38 9.14 9.58
C PRO A 28 3.32 10.14 8.90
N PRO A 29 4.22 10.80 9.65
CA PRO A 29 5.14 11.79 9.11
C PRO A 29 6.08 11.21 8.05
N GLU A 30 6.28 9.90 8.09
CA GLU A 30 7.01 9.15 7.09
C GLU A 30 6.10 8.07 6.48
N PRO A 31 6.17 7.84 5.16
CA PRO A 31 5.36 6.83 4.52
C PRO A 31 5.74 5.44 5.05
N ALA A 32 4.77 4.71 5.55
CA ALA A 32 4.94 3.30 5.86
C ALA A 32 4.91 2.51 4.56
N TRP A 33 5.91 1.71 4.29
CA TRP A 33 6.00 0.91 3.08
C TRP A 33 6.38 -0.54 3.37
N PHE A 34 5.98 -1.42 2.49
CA PHE A 34 6.31 -2.84 2.57
C PHE A 34 6.49 -3.43 1.17
N LEU A 35 7.09 -4.61 1.11
CA LEU A 35 7.36 -5.30 -0.13
C LEU A 35 6.44 -6.50 -0.29
N LYS A 36 5.98 -6.73 -1.52
CA LYS A 36 5.35 -7.99 -1.92
C LYS A 36 6.26 -8.70 -2.93
N PRO A 37 6.39 -10.03 -2.86
CA PRO A 37 7.06 -10.79 -3.89
C PRO A 37 6.24 -10.77 -5.19
N ASP A 38 6.88 -11.00 -6.31
CA ASP A 38 6.20 -11.09 -7.61
C ASP A 38 5.23 -12.29 -7.70
N THR A 39 5.46 -13.31 -6.88
CA THR A 39 4.55 -14.44 -6.70
C THR A 39 3.20 -14.07 -6.07
N ALA A 40 3.09 -12.88 -5.46
CA ALA A 40 1.83 -12.37 -4.92
C ALA A 40 0.92 -11.76 -6.00
N LEU A 41 1.35 -11.69 -7.25
CA LEU A 41 0.55 -11.19 -8.36
C LEU A 41 -0.43 -12.24 -8.88
N LEU A 42 -1.70 -11.89 -8.89
CA LEU A 42 -2.71 -12.58 -9.68
C LEU A 42 -2.88 -11.86 -11.02
N ARG A 43 -2.96 -12.63 -12.11
CA ARG A 43 -3.08 -12.11 -13.47
C ARG A 43 -4.31 -12.67 -14.16
N ASN A 44 -4.84 -11.89 -15.10
CA ASN A 44 -5.86 -12.40 -16.05
C ASN A 44 -7.06 -13.08 -15.39
N ASN A 45 -7.53 -12.54 -14.27
CA ASN A 45 -8.65 -13.13 -13.51
C ASN A 45 -8.35 -14.54 -12.96
N ASP A 46 -7.09 -14.84 -12.66
CA ASP A 46 -6.77 -16.05 -11.91
C ASP A 46 -7.51 -16.08 -10.58
N PRO A 47 -7.97 -17.25 -10.12
CA PRO A 47 -8.74 -17.34 -8.89
C PRO A 47 -7.87 -16.98 -7.67
N PHE A 48 -8.44 -16.17 -6.79
CA PHE A 48 -7.86 -15.92 -5.48
C PHE A 48 -8.34 -16.98 -4.49
N TYR A 49 -7.40 -17.68 -3.87
CA TYR A 49 -7.71 -18.69 -2.88
C TYR A 49 -7.61 -18.09 -1.47
N ILE A 50 -8.71 -18.11 -0.74
CA ILE A 50 -8.72 -17.70 0.66
C ILE A 50 -8.05 -18.79 1.49
N PRO A 51 -6.96 -18.51 2.21
CA PRO A 51 -6.28 -19.52 3.01
C PRO A 51 -7.16 -19.96 4.19
N ALA A 52 -7.13 -21.25 4.52
CA ALA A 52 -7.97 -21.82 5.57
C ALA A 52 -7.73 -21.24 6.97
N PHE A 53 -6.58 -20.62 7.20
CA PHE A 53 -6.23 -19.97 8.46
C PHE A 53 -6.77 -18.52 8.56
N SER A 54 -7.25 -17.94 7.47
CA SER A 54 -7.78 -16.57 7.46
C SER A 54 -9.31 -16.60 7.51
N GLN A 55 -9.88 -15.83 8.42
CA GLN A 55 -11.33 -15.67 8.53
C GLN A 55 -11.82 -14.37 7.91
N GLU A 56 -10.90 -13.48 7.56
CA GLU A 56 -11.21 -12.17 7.01
C GLU A 56 -10.23 -11.81 5.89
N VAL A 57 -10.78 -11.40 4.76
CA VAL A 57 -10.01 -10.95 3.59
C VAL A 57 -10.56 -9.60 3.15
N HIS A 58 -9.67 -8.61 3.12
CA HIS A 58 -9.98 -7.28 2.62
C HIS A 58 -9.47 -7.13 1.18
N TYR A 59 -10.16 -6.36 0.39
CA TYR A 59 -9.71 -5.94 -0.94
C TYR A 59 -9.78 -4.43 -1.06
N GLU A 60 -8.82 -3.86 -1.75
CA GLU A 60 -8.68 -2.42 -1.92
C GLU A 60 -8.37 -2.11 -3.39
N CYS A 61 -8.73 -0.92 -3.81
CA CYS A 61 -8.41 -0.41 -5.13
C CYS A 61 -7.37 0.71 -4.98
N GLU A 62 -6.19 0.50 -5.55
CA GLU A 62 -5.08 1.43 -5.42
C GLU A 62 -4.53 1.88 -6.78
N LEU A 63 -3.98 3.09 -6.81
CA LEU A 63 -3.26 3.59 -7.95
C LEU A 63 -1.87 2.96 -8.04
N VAL A 64 -1.61 2.23 -9.11
CA VAL A 64 -0.32 1.58 -9.34
C VAL A 64 0.52 2.36 -10.33
N VAL A 65 1.77 2.63 -9.96
CA VAL A 65 2.75 3.31 -10.80
C VAL A 65 3.88 2.37 -11.16
N ARG A 66 4.15 2.22 -12.46
CA ARG A 66 5.30 1.47 -12.95
C ARG A 66 6.48 2.39 -13.21
N ILE A 67 7.58 2.18 -12.50
CA ILE A 67 8.83 2.92 -12.72
C ILE A 67 9.56 2.30 -13.91
N ASN A 68 9.73 3.06 -14.98
CA ASN A 68 10.43 2.62 -16.19
C ASN A 68 11.87 3.14 -16.29
N ARG A 69 12.24 4.11 -15.46
CA ARG A 69 13.61 4.63 -15.37
C ARG A 69 14.02 4.76 -13.91
N VAL A 70 15.19 4.27 -13.57
CA VAL A 70 15.80 4.50 -12.26
C VAL A 70 16.54 5.82 -12.32
N PRO A 71 16.15 6.84 -11.56
CA PRO A 71 16.90 8.09 -11.50
C PRO A 71 18.28 7.82 -10.87
N ARG A 72 19.34 8.33 -11.47
CA ARG A 72 20.71 8.21 -10.94
C ARG A 72 20.89 8.94 -9.60
N ARG A 73 20.06 9.94 -9.35
CA ARG A 73 19.89 10.63 -8.07
C ARG A 73 18.41 11.03 -7.94
N ALA A 74 17.73 10.51 -6.94
CA ALA A 74 16.47 11.09 -6.52
C ALA A 74 16.78 12.38 -5.73
N PRO A 75 16.24 13.54 -6.12
CA PRO A 75 16.28 14.70 -5.23
C PRO A 75 15.53 14.29 -3.95
N ARG A 76 16.09 14.62 -2.80
CA ARG A 76 15.36 14.52 -1.52
C ARG A 76 14.24 15.57 -1.56
N THR A 77 13.15 15.22 -2.18
CA THR A 77 11.92 16.00 -2.03
C THR A 77 11.30 15.58 -0.72
N VAL A 78 11.63 16.31 0.32
CA VAL A 78 10.91 16.21 1.58
C VAL A 78 9.46 16.62 1.27
N CYS A 79 8.52 15.74 1.54
CA CYS A 79 7.10 16.05 1.47
C CYS A 79 6.87 17.26 2.38
N SER A 80 6.53 18.41 1.80
CA SER A 80 6.17 19.60 2.59
C SER A 80 4.79 19.33 3.20
N PRO A 81 4.61 19.42 4.50
CA PRO A 81 3.27 19.36 5.09
C PRO A 81 2.49 20.58 4.59
N ARG A 82 1.33 20.34 4.01
CA ARG A 82 0.28 21.36 3.83
C ARG A 82 -0.65 21.37 5.01
#